data_df87d58764c91755193caa8f8ddb8074
#
_entry.id   df87d58764c91755193caa8f8ddb8074
#
_cell.length_a   1.000
_cell.length_b   1.000
_cell.length_c   1.000
_cell.angle_alpha   90.00
_cell.angle_beta   90.00
_cell.angle_gamma   90.00
#
_symmetry.space_group_name_H-M   'P 1'
#
loop_
_entity.id
_entity.type
_entity.pdbx_description
1 polymer ?
#
loop_
_entity_poly.entity_id
_entity_poly.type
_entity_poly.pdbx_seq_one_letter_code
_entity_poly.pdbx_strand_id
1 'polypeptide(L)'
;MDKHLHIICHDVPYPVDYGGVFDLFHKIRCLHAEGVHIHLHCFEYGRGEQPELETYCSTVKYYKRVTGLRGFSYGLPYIVSSRKNATLLQNLLQDNYPILMEGVHCTHLVIDERFKDRKLILRLHNVEYSYYQGLANTTSSVLKRIYYTYESKMLCNYEKRIAKKVIILPVSEKDLHTYQKQFQADRIFFLPVFLPYETVSSKEGTGSFCLYHGNLAVSENEKAVLWLLENVFDNHKIPFVITGKNPSKLVKKTVASNPHGCLVANPTPNELQDLISKAQINVLPSVNSTGIKLKLLNALFNGRHCVVNNASLPGSMLAKECHVANDAGTFKQILSELFRQPFTQEAVMQRKSSREGMYNNQKNARQLIQWIW
;
A
#
# COMPACT_ATOMS: atom_id res chain seq x y z
N MET A 1 29.86 -13.83 -6.30
CA MET A 1 29.18 -13.58 -7.57
C MET A 1 28.35 -12.34 -7.42
N ASP A 2 28.41 -11.46 -8.40
CA ASP A 2 27.59 -10.26 -8.41
C ASP A 2 26.11 -10.65 -8.54
N LYS A 3 25.27 -10.06 -7.72
CA LYS A 3 23.83 -10.36 -7.67
C LYS A 3 23.07 -9.38 -8.57
N HIS A 4 22.59 -9.87 -9.71
CA HIS A 4 21.78 -9.08 -10.65
C HIS A 4 20.32 -9.47 -10.55
N LEU A 5 19.42 -8.48 -10.53
CA LEU A 5 17.98 -8.65 -10.38
C LEU A 5 17.22 -7.75 -11.34
N HIS A 6 16.33 -8.33 -12.16
CA HIS A 6 15.31 -7.56 -12.85
C HIS A 6 14.14 -7.25 -11.92
N ILE A 7 13.70 -5.99 -11.89
CA ILE A 7 12.47 -5.59 -11.19
C ILE A 7 11.51 -4.99 -12.21
N ILE A 8 10.31 -5.55 -12.34
CA ILE A 8 9.28 -5.05 -13.25
C ILE A 8 8.20 -4.34 -12.43
N CYS A 9 7.99 -3.07 -12.69
CA CYS A 9 7.07 -2.20 -11.95
C CYS A 9 5.82 -1.88 -12.76
N HIS A 10 4.67 -1.92 -12.10
CA HIS A 10 3.40 -1.54 -12.72
C HIS A 10 3.27 -0.03 -12.94
N ASP A 11 4.09 0.79 -12.28
CA ASP A 11 4.21 2.25 -12.41
C ASP A 11 5.64 2.68 -12.06
N VAL A 12 6.02 3.92 -12.41
CA VAL A 12 7.33 4.49 -12.06
C VAL A 12 7.39 4.76 -10.55
N PRO A 13 8.38 4.22 -9.81
CA PRO A 13 8.38 4.25 -8.34
C PRO A 13 8.79 5.59 -7.72
N TYR A 14 9.04 6.63 -8.51
CA TYR A 14 9.38 7.97 -8.05
C TYR A 14 8.53 9.03 -8.78
N PRO A 15 8.14 10.16 -8.13
CA PRO A 15 8.24 10.45 -6.70
C PRO A 15 7.38 9.51 -5.85
N VAL A 16 7.76 9.31 -4.58
CA VAL A 16 7.11 8.38 -3.64
C VAL A 16 5.89 9.05 -3.02
N ASP A 17 4.77 9.07 -3.71
CA ASP A 17 3.58 9.87 -3.37
C ASP A 17 2.28 9.07 -3.17
N TYR A 18 2.28 7.76 -3.44
CA TYR A 18 1.15 6.87 -3.15
C TYR A 18 1.60 5.44 -2.79
N GLY A 19 0.68 4.65 -2.20
CA GLY A 19 0.99 3.35 -1.61
C GLY A 19 1.60 2.32 -2.54
N GLY A 20 1.21 2.31 -3.82
CA GLY A 20 1.71 1.34 -4.80
C GLY A 20 3.19 1.47 -5.13
N VAL A 21 3.78 2.67 -4.98
CA VAL A 21 5.21 2.90 -5.24
C VAL A 21 6.06 2.97 -3.97
N PHE A 22 5.42 3.06 -2.82
CA PHE A 22 6.08 3.27 -1.53
C PHE A 22 6.98 2.08 -1.14
N ASP A 23 6.40 0.89 -1.05
CA ASP A 23 7.14 -0.35 -0.77
C ASP A 23 8.27 -0.58 -1.79
N LEU A 24 7.97 -0.34 -3.06
CA LEU A 24 8.88 -0.57 -4.16
C LEU A 24 10.13 0.32 -4.10
N PHE A 25 9.97 1.63 -3.93
CA PHE A 25 11.11 2.55 -3.89
C PHE A 25 12.04 2.26 -2.71
N HIS A 26 11.49 2.08 -1.50
CA HIS A 26 12.30 1.75 -0.33
C HIS A 26 12.99 0.38 -0.44
N LYS A 27 12.33 -0.59 -1.06
CA LYS A 27 12.93 -1.90 -1.37
C LYS A 27 14.10 -1.79 -2.35
N ILE A 28 13.95 -1.01 -3.44
CA ILE A 28 15.04 -0.73 -4.39
C ILE A 28 16.25 -0.17 -3.66
N ARG A 29 16.06 0.86 -2.83
CA ARG A 29 17.15 1.46 -2.04
C ARG A 29 17.85 0.45 -1.14
N CYS A 30 17.09 -0.39 -0.45
CA CYS A 30 17.66 -1.38 0.47
C CYS A 30 18.39 -2.50 -0.26
N LEU A 31 17.86 -2.98 -1.39
CA LEU A 31 18.55 -3.98 -2.22
C LEU A 31 19.85 -3.42 -2.82
N HIS A 32 19.84 -2.17 -3.29
CA HIS A 32 21.05 -1.48 -3.74
C HIS A 32 22.09 -1.38 -2.63
N ALA A 33 21.70 -0.99 -1.42
CA ALA A 33 22.59 -0.90 -0.26
C ALA A 33 23.20 -2.26 0.16
N GLU A 34 22.51 -3.37 -0.13
CA GLU A 34 23.02 -4.74 0.07
C GLU A 34 23.81 -5.26 -1.16
N GLY A 35 24.18 -4.40 -2.09
CA GLY A 35 25.04 -4.72 -3.24
C GLY A 35 24.35 -5.45 -4.40
N VAL A 36 23.02 -5.35 -4.51
CA VAL A 36 22.28 -5.94 -5.64
C VAL A 36 22.31 -4.98 -6.85
N HIS A 37 22.73 -5.46 -8.01
CA HIS A 37 22.67 -4.75 -9.28
C HIS A 37 21.25 -4.85 -9.86
N ILE A 38 20.49 -3.75 -9.79
CA ILE A 38 19.09 -3.71 -10.17
C ILE A 38 18.93 -3.25 -11.62
N HIS A 39 18.21 -4.04 -12.42
CA HIS A 39 17.75 -3.70 -13.76
C HIS A 39 16.25 -3.40 -13.69
N LEU A 40 15.91 -2.10 -13.65
CA LEU A 40 14.54 -1.65 -13.41
C LEU A 40 13.77 -1.48 -14.72
N HIS A 41 12.56 -2.04 -14.78
CA HIS A 41 11.64 -1.99 -15.91
C HIS A 41 10.32 -1.35 -15.46
N CYS A 42 10.05 -0.11 -15.87
CA CYS A 42 8.88 0.66 -15.43
C CYS A 42 7.84 0.76 -16.54
N PHE A 43 6.59 0.39 -16.26
CA PHE A 43 5.47 0.80 -17.08
C PHE A 43 5.13 2.26 -16.77
N GLU A 44 5.27 3.13 -17.78
CA GLU A 44 5.06 4.57 -17.68
C GLU A 44 3.71 4.96 -18.28
N TYR A 45 2.93 5.78 -17.58
CA TYR A 45 1.66 6.33 -18.06
C TYR A 45 1.26 7.64 -17.33
N GLY A 46 2.20 8.59 -17.26
CA GLY A 46 1.95 9.96 -16.78
C GLY A 46 2.91 10.48 -15.72
N ARG A 47 3.86 9.65 -15.24
CA ARG A 47 4.87 10.09 -14.26
C ARG A 47 6.18 10.55 -14.90
N GLY A 48 6.40 10.20 -16.17
CA GLY A 48 7.64 10.49 -16.90
C GLY A 48 8.85 9.67 -16.42
N GLU A 49 9.96 9.90 -17.06
CA GLU A 49 11.25 9.35 -16.66
C GLU A 49 11.78 10.06 -15.40
N GLN A 50 12.40 9.32 -14.49
CA GLN A 50 12.85 9.81 -13.19
C GLN A 50 14.34 9.52 -12.99
N PRO A 51 15.23 10.51 -13.18
CA PRO A 51 16.69 10.33 -13.03
C PRO A 51 17.11 9.86 -11.63
N GLU A 52 16.34 10.17 -10.60
CA GLU A 52 16.58 9.70 -9.22
C GLU A 52 16.72 8.18 -9.14
N LEU A 53 16.05 7.43 -10.00
CA LEU A 53 16.10 5.97 -10.02
C LEU A 53 17.46 5.43 -10.50
N GLU A 54 18.20 6.19 -11.30
CA GLU A 54 19.53 5.81 -11.79
C GLU A 54 20.57 5.78 -10.67
N THR A 55 20.31 6.49 -9.55
CA THR A 55 21.15 6.45 -8.35
C THR A 55 21.18 5.04 -7.71
N TYR A 56 20.10 4.27 -7.85
CA TYR A 56 19.92 2.98 -7.17
C TYR A 56 19.89 1.80 -8.14
N CYS A 57 19.82 2.05 -9.45
CA CYS A 57 19.64 1.00 -10.45
C CYS A 57 20.79 1.03 -11.49
N SER A 58 21.30 -0.13 -11.84
CA SER A 58 22.31 -0.27 -12.91
C SER A 58 21.76 0.11 -14.29
N THR A 59 20.46 -0.15 -14.51
CA THR A 59 19.74 0.29 -15.70
C THR A 59 18.28 0.61 -15.35
N VAL A 60 17.71 1.63 -16.02
CA VAL A 60 16.27 1.95 -15.92
C VAL A 60 15.70 2.00 -17.34
N LYS A 61 14.64 1.23 -17.59
CA LYS A 61 13.96 1.17 -18.89
C LYS A 61 12.47 1.44 -18.71
N TYR A 62 11.91 2.26 -19.58
CA TYR A 62 10.51 2.69 -19.53
C TYR A 62 9.71 2.08 -20.68
N TYR A 63 8.49 1.62 -20.39
CA TYR A 63 7.60 0.98 -21.34
C TYR A 63 6.21 1.59 -21.26
N LYS A 64 5.60 1.85 -22.41
CA LYS A 64 4.24 2.37 -22.45
C LYS A 64 3.22 1.27 -22.16
N ARG A 65 2.28 1.55 -21.28
CA ARG A 65 1.10 0.72 -21.06
C ARG A 65 0.13 0.89 -22.24
N VAL A 66 -0.43 -0.22 -22.74
CA VAL A 66 -1.45 -0.18 -23.76
C VAL A 66 -2.81 0.04 -23.09
N THR A 67 -3.45 1.18 -23.36
CA THR A 67 -4.74 1.56 -22.74
C THR A 67 -5.93 1.38 -23.69
N GLY A 68 -7.15 1.45 -23.13
CA GLY A 68 -8.40 1.32 -23.90
C GLY A 68 -8.60 -0.08 -24.49
N LEU A 69 -9.37 -0.18 -25.56
CA LEU A 69 -9.72 -1.47 -26.20
C LEU A 69 -8.50 -2.23 -26.73
N ARG A 70 -7.41 -1.54 -27.10
CA ARG A 70 -6.17 -2.19 -27.57
C ARG A 70 -5.46 -2.99 -26.49
N GLY A 71 -5.67 -2.65 -25.23
CA GLY A 71 -5.11 -3.40 -24.08
C GLY A 71 -5.94 -4.60 -23.68
N PHE A 72 -7.13 -4.79 -24.25
CA PHE A 72 -8.01 -5.89 -23.94
C PHE A 72 -7.56 -7.20 -24.61
N SER A 73 -7.68 -8.32 -23.90
CA SER A 73 -7.38 -9.66 -24.42
C SER A 73 -8.40 -10.67 -23.89
N TYR A 74 -8.89 -11.54 -24.77
CA TYR A 74 -9.72 -12.66 -24.38
C TYR A 74 -8.95 -13.63 -23.53
N GLY A 75 -8.98 -13.93 -22.42
CA GLY A 75 -8.23 -14.93 -21.63
C GLY A 75 -7.19 -14.39 -20.67
N LEU A 76 -7.00 -13.04 -20.64
CA LEU A 76 -6.15 -12.39 -19.66
C LEU A 76 -6.88 -11.21 -19.00
N PRO A 77 -6.72 -11.01 -17.68
CA PRO A 77 -7.21 -9.82 -17.02
C PRO A 77 -6.64 -8.56 -17.67
N TYR A 78 -7.44 -7.50 -17.74
CA TYR A 78 -7.03 -6.26 -18.40
C TYR A 78 -5.79 -5.62 -17.74
N ILE A 79 -5.68 -5.72 -16.42
CA ILE A 79 -4.49 -5.19 -15.72
C ILE A 79 -3.19 -5.88 -16.14
N VAL A 80 -3.26 -7.14 -16.57
CA VAL A 80 -2.11 -7.92 -17.06
C VAL A 80 -1.91 -7.70 -18.56
N SER A 81 -2.98 -7.85 -19.36
CA SER A 81 -2.92 -7.75 -20.82
C SER A 81 -2.48 -6.36 -21.30
N SER A 82 -2.90 -5.31 -20.61
CA SER A 82 -2.50 -3.92 -20.91
C SER A 82 -1.02 -3.64 -20.69
N ARG A 83 -0.28 -4.56 -20.05
CA ARG A 83 1.17 -4.49 -19.82
C ARG A 83 1.96 -5.54 -20.60
N LYS A 84 1.35 -6.18 -21.57
CA LYS A 84 2.06 -7.01 -22.53
C LYS A 84 2.95 -6.15 -23.43
N ASN A 85 4.28 -6.38 -23.40
CA ASN A 85 5.25 -5.58 -24.14
C ASN A 85 6.37 -6.46 -24.70
N ALA A 86 6.53 -6.48 -26.04
CA ALA A 86 7.52 -7.33 -26.71
C ALA A 86 8.95 -6.89 -26.39
N THR A 87 9.21 -5.58 -26.34
CA THR A 87 10.55 -5.04 -26.03
C THR A 87 10.98 -5.39 -24.60
N LEU A 88 10.06 -5.35 -23.64
CA LEU A 88 10.33 -5.82 -22.27
C LEU A 88 10.77 -7.29 -22.30
N LEU A 89 10.01 -8.16 -22.97
CA LEU A 89 10.35 -9.60 -23.04
C LEU A 89 11.70 -9.83 -23.72
N GLN A 90 12.01 -9.11 -24.82
CA GLN A 90 13.31 -9.18 -25.48
C GLN A 90 14.45 -8.74 -24.56
N ASN A 91 14.27 -7.66 -23.79
CA ASN A 91 15.28 -7.19 -22.85
C ASN A 91 15.54 -8.23 -21.73
N LEU A 92 14.49 -8.87 -21.22
CA LEU A 92 14.61 -9.90 -20.19
C LEU A 92 15.24 -11.20 -20.67
N LEU A 93 15.17 -11.49 -21.97
CA LEU A 93 15.77 -12.69 -22.58
C LEU A 93 17.27 -12.55 -22.92
N GLN A 94 17.88 -11.39 -22.66
CA GLN A 94 19.30 -11.15 -22.90
C GLN A 94 20.20 -11.85 -21.87
N ASP A 95 19.65 -12.29 -20.75
CA ASP A 95 20.35 -12.95 -19.65
C ASP A 95 19.45 -13.95 -18.92
N ASN A 96 19.95 -14.49 -17.79
CA ASN A 96 19.22 -15.43 -16.94
C ASN A 96 19.04 -14.93 -15.49
N TYR A 97 19.09 -13.63 -15.25
CA TYR A 97 18.93 -13.08 -13.91
C TYR A 97 17.51 -13.30 -13.35
N PRO A 98 17.33 -13.49 -12.04
CA PRO A 98 16.02 -13.56 -11.41
C PRO A 98 15.14 -12.34 -11.73
N ILE A 99 13.83 -12.51 -11.73
CA ILE A 99 12.87 -11.45 -12.05
C ILE A 99 11.88 -11.27 -10.90
N LEU A 100 11.87 -10.10 -10.29
CA LEU A 100 10.89 -9.66 -9.30
C LEU A 100 9.80 -8.81 -9.98
N MET A 101 8.57 -9.29 -9.93
CA MET A 101 7.40 -8.63 -10.52
C MET A 101 6.60 -7.92 -9.43
N GLU A 102 6.39 -6.62 -9.57
CA GLU A 102 5.64 -5.80 -8.63
C GLU A 102 4.14 -5.79 -8.97
N GLY A 103 3.40 -6.62 -8.24
CA GLY A 103 1.98 -6.86 -8.43
C GLY A 103 1.64 -7.83 -9.57
N VAL A 104 0.45 -8.37 -9.52
CA VAL A 104 -0.13 -9.26 -10.55
C VAL A 104 -0.11 -8.60 -11.94
N HIS A 105 -0.16 -7.29 -11.98
CA HIS A 105 -0.08 -6.47 -13.20
C HIS A 105 1.12 -6.78 -14.09
N CYS A 106 2.25 -7.18 -13.51
CA CYS A 106 3.54 -7.38 -14.19
C CYS A 106 3.81 -8.85 -14.57
N THR A 107 2.85 -9.75 -14.36
CA THR A 107 3.06 -11.20 -14.44
C THR A 107 2.81 -11.83 -15.81
N HIS A 108 2.63 -11.05 -16.89
CA HIS A 108 2.39 -11.60 -18.23
C HIS A 108 3.42 -12.67 -18.64
N LEU A 109 4.70 -12.47 -18.30
CA LEU A 109 5.80 -13.40 -18.62
C LEU A 109 5.66 -14.79 -17.94
N VAL A 110 4.90 -14.91 -16.84
CA VAL A 110 4.73 -16.19 -16.12
C VAL A 110 4.03 -17.26 -16.97
N ILE A 111 3.28 -16.83 -17.97
CA ILE A 111 2.58 -17.74 -18.91
C ILE A 111 3.31 -17.92 -20.25
N ASP A 112 4.48 -17.29 -20.41
CA ASP A 112 5.30 -17.39 -21.61
C ASP A 112 6.34 -18.52 -21.42
N GLU A 113 6.31 -19.52 -22.27
CA GLU A 113 7.16 -20.73 -22.17
C GLU A 113 8.67 -20.42 -22.17
N ARG A 114 9.07 -19.27 -22.73
CA ARG A 114 10.47 -18.85 -22.76
C ARG A 114 11.03 -18.55 -21.36
N PHE A 115 10.17 -18.34 -20.36
CA PHE A 115 10.54 -18.05 -18.97
C PHE A 115 10.25 -19.19 -18.00
N LYS A 116 9.88 -20.41 -18.49
CA LYS A 116 9.47 -21.53 -17.64
C LYS A 116 10.54 -21.96 -16.62
N ASP A 117 11.82 -21.89 -16.99
CA ASP A 117 12.96 -22.27 -16.15
C ASP A 117 13.57 -21.07 -15.40
N ARG A 118 13.00 -19.87 -15.59
CA ARG A 118 13.47 -18.64 -14.96
C ARG A 118 13.00 -18.54 -13.51
N LYS A 119 13.84 -18.06 -12.62
CA LYS A 119 13.44 -17.76 -11.25
C LYS A 119 12.55 -16.51 -11.23
N LEU A 120 11.26 -16.72 -11.04
CA LEU A 120 10.23 -15.68 -11.04
C LEU A 120 9.67 -15.46 -9.63
N ILE A 121 9.66 -14.22 -9.21
CA ILE A 121 9.19 -13.80 -7.89
C ILE A 121 8.06 -12.76 -8.08
N LEU A 122 6.95 -12.95 -7.37
CA LEU A 122 5.82 -12.02 -7.36
C LEU A 122 5.74 -11.31 -5.99
N ARG A 123 5.94 -10.01 -5.97
CA ARG A 123 5.59 -9.16 -4.84
C ARG A 123 4.09 -8.89 -4.89
N LEU A 124 3.34 -9.40 -3.93
CA LEU A 124 1.89 -9.33 -3.93
C LEU A 124 1.43 -8.21 -3.00
N HIS A 125 0.88 -7.14 -3.59
CA HIS A 125 0.36 -5.98 -2.83
C HIS A 125 -1.09 -6.15 -2.39
N ASN A 126 -1.89 -6.87 -3.19
CA ASN A 126 -3.28 -7.21 -2.92
C ASN A 126 -3.61 -8.56 -3.56
N VAL A 127 -4.64 -9.21 -3.06
CA VAL A 127 -5.37 -10.22 -3.80
C VAL A 127 -6.27 -9.50 -4.80
N GLU A 128 -5.85 -9.40 -6.06
CA GLU A 128 -6.47 -8.49 -7.04
C GLU A 128 -7.92 -8.83 -7.35
N TYR A 129 -8.28 -10.13 -7.44
CA TYR A 129 -9.69 -10.49 -7.65
C TYR A 129 -10.60 -9.97 -6.53
N SER A 130 -10.13 -10.04 -5.28
CA SER A 130 -10.89 -9.56 -4.12
C SER A 130 -11.00 -8.04 -4.10
N TYR A 131 -9.94 -7.33 -4.52
CA TYR A 131 -9.96 -5.88 -4.69
C TYR A 131 -11.01 -5.45 -5.73
N TYR A 132 -11.01 -6.07 -6.91
CA TYR A 132 -12.00 -5.78 -7.96
C TYR A 132 -13.43 -6.15 -7.56
N GLN A 133 -13.61 -7.22 -6.77
CA GLN A 133 -14.91 -7.54 -6.18
C GLN A 133 -15.40 -6.45 -5.22
N GLY A 134 -14.50 -5.92 -4.39
CA GLY A 134 -14.78 -4.77 -3.53
C GLY A 134 -15.20 -3.53 -4.33
N LEU A 135 -14.52 -3.23 -5.44
CA LEU A 135 -14.90 -2.14 -6.36
C LEU A 135 -16.28 -2.35 -6.97
N ALA A 136 -16.61 -3.59 -7.38
CA ALA A 136 -17.93 -3.92 -7.91
C ALA A 136 -19.04 -3.67 -6.88
N ASN A 137 -18.81 -4.00 -5.62
CA ASN A 137 -19.78 -3.85 -4.53
C ASN A 137 -19.99 -2.38 -4.11
N THR A 138 -18.98 -1.52 -4.31
CA THR A 138 -19.01 -0.13 -3.81
C THR A 138 -19.34 0.91 -4.88
N THR A 139 -19.32 0.54 -6.17
CA THR A 139 -19.61 1.47 -7.27
C THR A 139 -21.12 1.68 -7.47
N SER A 140 -21.53 2.91 -7.70
CA SER A 140 -22.90 3.27 -8.10
C SER A 140 -23.18 3.08 -9.60
N SER A 141 -22.13 2.99 -10.43
CA SER A 141 -22.26 2.84 -11.88
C SER A 141 -22.49 1.37 -12.26
N VAL A 142 -23.61 1.08 -12.93
CA VAL A 142 -23.94 -0.28 -13.41
C VAL A 142 -22.90 -0.81 -14.39
N LEU A 143 -22.43 0.01 -15.34
CA LEU A 143 -21.41 -0.40 -16.30
C LEU A 143 -20.09 -0.74 -15.66
N LYS A 144 -19.65 0.09 -14.68
CA LYS A 144 -18.43 -0.19 -13.90
C LYS A 144 -18.61 -1.46 -13.06
N ARG A 145 -19.78 -1.70 -12.49
CA ARG A 145 -20.07 -2.92 -11.71
C ARG A 145 -19.93 -4.17 -12.56
N ILE A 146 -20.51 -4.17 -13.77
CA ILE A 146 -20.38 -5.30 -14.73
C ILE A 146 -18.90 -5.53 -15.07
N TYR A 147 -18.17 -4.47 -15.42
CA TYR A 147 -16.75 -4.57 -15.73
C TYR A 147 -15.93 -5.11 -14.55
N TYR A 148 -16.11 -4.57 -13.35
CA TYR A 148 -15.34 -5.02 -12.17
C TYR A 148 -15.67 -6.46 -11.77
N THR A 149 -16.94 -6.89 -11.92
CA THR A 149 -17.34 -8.27 -11.65
C THR A 149 -16.69 -9.24 -12.67
N TYR A 150 -16.66 -8.87 -13.96
CA TYR A 150 -16.00 -9.66 -14.99
C TYR A 150 -14.50 -9.75 -14.75
N GLU A 151 -13.84 -8.62 -14.54
CA GLU A 151 -12.39 -8.54 -14.27
C GLU A 151 -12.02 -9.32 -13.01
N SER A 152 -12.81 -9.24 -11.93
CA SER A 152 -12.62 -10.05 -10.74
C SER A 152 -12.61 -11.56 -11.01
N LYS A 153 -13.55 -12.06 -11.82
CA LYS A 153 -13.58 -13.47 -12.20
C LYS A 153 -12.36 -13.88 -13.04
N MET A 154 -11.97 -13.03 -13.98
CA MET A 154 -10.77 -13.26 -14.79
C MET A 154 -9.51 -13.30 -13.94
N LEU A 155 -9.39 -12.37 -12.98
CA LEU A 155 -8.28 -12.29 -12.03
C LEU A 155 -8.21 -13.53 -11.12
N CYS A 156 -9.34 -13.99 -10.58
CA CYS A 156 -9.38 -15.18 -9.73
C CYS A 156 -8.79 -16.41 -10.44
N ASN A 157 -9.20 -16.65 -11.69
CA ASN A 157 -8.69 -17.76 -12.51
C ASN A 157 -7.21 -17.57 -12.86
N TYR A 158 -6.80 -16.33 -13.15
CA TYR A 158 -5.44 -16.01 -13.52
C TYR A 158 -4.48 -16.15 -12.33
N GLU A 159 -4.83 -15.56 -11.18
CA GLU A 159 -4.05 -15.65 -9.93
C GLU A 159 -3.87 -17.12 -9.52
N LYS A 160 -4.93 -17.93 -9.60
CA LYS A 160 -4.84 -19.39 -9.36
C LYS A 160 -3.86 -20.08 -10.31
N ARG A 161 -3.87 -19.70 -11.61
CA ARG A 161 -2.98 -20.28 -12.64
C ARG A 161 -1.51 -19.96 -12.39
N ILE A 162 -1.18 -18.73 -11.94
CA ILE A 162 0.21 -18.31 -11.73
C ILE A 162 0.75 -18.68 -10.35
N ALA A 163 -0.12 -18.90 -9.36
CA ALA A 163 0.26 -19.12 -7.97
C ALA A 163 1.26 -20.27 -7.74
N LYS A 164 1.19 -21.31 -8.57
CA LYS A 164 2.11 -22.48 -8.49
C LYS A 164 3.40 -22.32 -9.30
N LYS A 165 3.51 -21.25 -10.10
CA LYS A 165 4.63 -21.06 -11.04
C LYS A 165 5.71 -20.13 -10.51
N VAL A 166 5.43 -19.36 -9.47
CA VAL A 166 6.30 -18.30 -8.96
C VAL A 166 6.50 -18.39 -7.45
N ILE A 167 7.57 -17.78 -6.95
CA ILE A 167 7.70 -17.49 -5.51
C ILE A 167 6.83 -16.27 -5.22
N ILE A 168 6.00 -16.33 -4.19
CA ILE A 168 5.06 -15.25 -3.87
C ILE A 168 5.44 -14.60 -2.54
N LEU A 169 5.50 -13.27 -2.54
CA LEU A 169 5.89 -12.46 -1.39
C LEU A 169 4.78 -11.45 -1.06
N PRO A 170 3.71 -11.85 -0.35
CA PRO A 170 2.63 -10.96 0.04
C PRO A 170 3.08 -9.97 1.11
N VAL A 171 2.47 -8.77 1.07
CA VAL A 171 2.69 -7.70 2.06
C VAL A 171 1.81 -7.89 3.31
N SER A 172 0.85 -8.81 3.28
CA SER A 172 -0.08 -9.08 4.37
C SER A 172 -0.26 -10.57 4.63
N GLU A 173 -0.43 -10.95 5.89
CA GLU A 173 -0.72 -12.34 6.27
C GLU A 173 -2.09 -12.81 5.74
N LYS A 174 -3.06 -11.90 5.64
CA LYS A 174 -4.37 -12.21 5.05
C LYS A 174 -4.21 -12.68 3.60
N ASP A 175 -3.39 -11.99 2.83
CA ASP A 175 -3.15 -12.33 1.42
C ASP A 175 -2.33 -13.62 1.31
N LEU A 176 -1.36 -13.83 2.21
CA LEU A 176 -0.64 -15.09 2.34
C LEU A 176 -1.61 -16.26 2.55
N HIS A 177 -2.47 -16.18 3.54
CA HIS A 177 -3.45 -17.24 3.82
C HIS A 177 -4.45 -17.45 2.68
N THR A 178 -4.85 -16.37 2.00
CA THR A 178 -5.74 -16.47 0.84
C THR A 178 -5.09 -17.27 -0.29
N TYR A 179 -3.84 -16.95 -0.64
CA TYR A 179 -3.12 -17.68 -1.68
C TYR A 179 -2.82 -19.12 -1.30
N GLN A 180 -2.45 -19.39 -0.05
CA GLN A 180 -2.24 -20.76 0.43
C GLN A 180 -3.52 -21.60 0.36
N LYS A 181 -4.63 -21.08 0.90
CA LYS A 181 -5.88 -21.85 1.02
C LYS A 181 -6.66 -21.95 -0.29
N GLN A 182 -6.78 -20.84 -1.03
CA GLN A 182 -7.63 -20.80 -2.23
C GLN A 182 -6.88 -21.17 -3.51
N PHE A 183 -5.61 -20.80 -3.62
CA PHE A 183 -4.82 -21.03 -4.83
C PHE A 183 -3.76 -22.11 -4.68
N GLN A 184 -3.62 -22.69 -3.46
CA GLN A 184 -2.66 -23.77 -3.16
C GLN A 184 -1.23 -23.37 -3.55
N ALA A 185 -0.84 -22.16 -3.21
CA ALA A 185 0.53 -21.67 -3.44
C ALA A 185 1.49 -22.36 -2.47
N ASP A 186 2.50 -23.05 -3.01
CA ASP A 186 3.46 -23.83 -2.22
C ASP A 186 4.69 -23.00 -1.82
N ARG A 187 5.12 -22.08 -2.69
CA ARG A 187 6.29 -21.22 -2.50
C ARG A 187 5.84 -19.80 -2.17
N ILE A 188 5.39 -19.60 -0.95
CA ILE A 188 4.86 -18.30 -0.50
C ILE A 188 5.44 -17.94 0.88
N PHE A 189 6.00 -16.74 1.01
CA PHE A 189 6.66 -16.25 2.22
C PHE A 189 6.21 -14.83 2.52
N PHE A 190 5.80 -14.57 3.76
CA PHE A 190 5.43 -13.23 4.18
C PHE A 190 6.67 -12.32 4.18
N LEU A 191 6.58 -11.20 3.47
CA LEU A 191 7.60 -10.15 3.46
C LEU A 191 6.92 -8.82 3.80
N PRO A 192 7.19 -8.20 4.96
CA PRO A 192 6.62 -6.91 5.32
C PRO A 192 6.95 -5.81 4.30
N VAL A 193 6.15 -4.75 4.29
CA VAL A 193 6.42 -3.58 3.44
C VAL A 193 7.69 -2.87 3.88
N PHE A 194 8.43 -2.33 2.91
CA PHE A 194 9.57 -1.46 3.15
C PHE A 194 9.09 -0.04 3.42
N LEU A 195 9.54 0.56 4.50
CA LEU A 195 9.09 1.84 5.01
C LEU A 195 10.22 2.88 5.02
N PRO A 196 9.93 4.18 4.98
CA PRO A 196 10.96 5.22 5.19
C PRO A 196 11.36 5.36 6.66
N TYR A 197 10.67 4.65 7.56
CA TYR A 197 10.87 4.73 9.01
C TYR A 197 11.76 3.57 9.46
N GLU A 198 12.90 3.89 10.08
CA GLU A 198 13.82 2.88 10.63
C GLU A 198 13.52 2.60 12.10
N THR A 199 13.03 3.62 12.82
CA THR A 199 12.73 3.58 14.26
C THR A 199 11.38 4.20 14.57
N VAL A 200 10.79 3.77 15.68
CA VAL A 200 9.57 4.40 16.22
C VAL A 200 9.93 5.74 16.84
N SER A 201 9.34 6.82 16.31
CA SER A 201 9.54 8.20 16.77
C SER A 201 8.35 8.78 17.54
N SER A 202 7.37 7.92 17.89
CA SER A 202 6.24 8.33 18.74
C SER A 202 6.71 8.98 20.04
N LYS A 203 6.10 10.11 20.40
CA LYS A 203 6.45 10.87 21.59
C LYS A 203 5.47 10.61 22.73
N GLU A 204 5.96 10.46 23.94
CA GLU A 204 5.12 10.44 25.14
C GLU A 204 4.40 11.78 25.39
N GLY A 205 3.47 11.80 26.32
CA GLY A 205 2.71 12.99 26.71
C GLY A 205 1.42 13.16 25.93
N THR A 206 0.92 14.39 25.89
CA THR A 206 -0.37 14.73 25.30
C THR A 206 -0.22 15.56 24.03
N GLY A 207 -1.16 15.39 23.11
CA GLY A 207 -1.35 16.24 21.94
C GLY A 207 -2.60 17.12 22.11
N SER A 208 -2.88 17.97 21.12
CA SER A 208 -3.94 18.99 21.22
C SER A 208 -5.12 18.79 20.26
N PHE A 209 -5.07 17.78 19.38
CA PHE A 209 -6.13 17.53 18.37
C PHE A 209 -6.19 16.07 17.95
N CYS A 210 -7.32 15.68 17.36
CA CYS A 210 -7.48 14.46 16.59
C CYS A 210 -7.09 14.71 15.13
N LEU A 211 -6.42 13.75 14.48
CA LEU A 211 -5.95 13.86 13.10
C LEU A 211 -6.51 12.75 12.22
N TYR A 212 -7.08 13.11 11.07
CA TYR A 212 -7.21 12.21 9.93
C TYR A 212 -6.21 12.60 8.85
N HIS A 213 -5.49 11.65 8.28
CA HIS A 213 -4.61 11.89 7.14
C HIS A 213 -4.75 10.84 6.03
N GLY A 214 -4.54 11.26 4.78
CA GLY A 214 -4.61 10.38 3.61
C GLY A 214 -4.76 11.16 2.30
N ASN A 215 -4.63 10.49 1.16
CA ASN A 215 -4.90 11.10 -0.13
C ASN A 215 -6.41 11.30 -0.31
N LEU A 216 -6.89 12.54 -0.20
CA LEU A 216 -8.32 12.88 -0.24
C LEU A 216 -8.94 12.85 -1.65
N ALA A 217 -8.11 12.69 -2.70
CA ALA A 217 -8.62 12.39 -4.05
C ALA A 217 -9.13 10.95 -4.18
N VAL A 218 -8.74 10.05 -3.27
CA VAL A 218 -9.21 8.66 -3.24
C VAL A 218 -10.57 8.61 -2.58
N SER A 219 -11.58 8.13 -3.31
CA SER A 219 -12.99 8.08 -2.87
C SER A 219 -13.19 7.42 -1.51
N GLU A 220 -12.42 6.39 -1.17
CA GLU A 220 -12.49 5.71 0.12
C GLU A 220 -12.05 6.61 1.28
N ASN A 221 -11.02 7.41 1.08
CA ASN A 221 -10.53 8.35 2.09
C ASN A 221 -11.51 9.53 2.24
N GLU A 222 -12.05 10.02 1.13
CA GLU A 222 -13.09 11.05 1.14
C GLU A 222 -14.32 10.59 1.93
N LYS A 223 -14.85 9.40 1.63
CA LYS A 223 -15.99 8.82 2.36
C LYS A 223 -15.73 8.67 3.85
N ALA A 224 -14.53 8.22 4.22
CA ALA A 224 -14.15 8.07 5.63
C ALA A 224 -14.13 9.43 6.36
N VAL A 225 -13.59 10.48 5.74
CA VAL A 225 -13.58 11.84 6.31
C VAL A 225 -14.99 12.39 6.47
N LEU A 226 -15.83 12.30 5.42
CA LEU A 226 -17.20 12.78 5.48
C LEU A 226 -17.99 12.07 6.57
N TRP A 227 -17.86 10.74 6.66
CA TRP A 227 -18.51 9.96 7.71
C TRP A 227 -18.05 10.38 9.11
N LEU A 228 -16.75 10.62 9.32
CA LEU A 228 -16.24 11.11 10.60
C LEU A 228 -16.81 12.47 10.97
N LEU A 229 -16.84 13.41 10.01
CA LEU A 229 -17.38 14.77 10.23
C LEU A 229 -18.88 14.76 10.56
N GLU A 230 -19.64 13.90 9.88
CA GLU A 230 -21.10 13.86 10.00
C GLU A 230 -21.59 13.04 11.21
N ASN A 231 -20.84 12.03 11.66
CA ASN A 231 -21.32 11.07 12.65
C ASN A 231 -20.51 11.06 13.95
N VAL A 232 -19.23 11.44 13.91
CA VAL A 232 -18.33 11.39 15.08
C VAL A 232 -18.01 12.77 15.61
N PHE A 233 -17.65 13.70 14.72
CA PHE A 233 -17.27 15.07 15.09
C PHE A 233 -18.38 16.11 14.86
N ASP A 234 -19.60 15.68 14.62
CA ASP A 234 -20.79 16.55 14.43
C ASP A 234 -21.02 17.51 15.59
N ASN A 235 -20.98 17.00 16.83
CA ASN A 235 -21.18 17.74 18.08
C ASN A 235 -20.02 17.57 19.08
N HIS A 236 -18.88 17.05 18.62
CA HIS A 236 -17.73 16.76 19.48
C HIS A 236 -16.82 17.99 19.61
N LYS A 237 -16.56 18.45 20.85
CA LYS A 237 -15.74 19.66 21.11
C LYS A 237 -14.24 19.43 20.98
N ILE A 238 -13.79 18.25 20.56
CA ILE A 238 -12.38 17.95 20.34
C ILE A 238 -11.95 18.54 18.99
N PRO A 239 -10.85 19.31 18.92
CA PRO A 239 -10.33 19.80 17.64
C PRO A 239 -9.99 18.64 16.70
N PHE A 240 -10.49 18.72 15.46
CA PHE A 240 -10.30 17.70 14.44
C PHE A 240 -9.61 18.28 13.21
N VAL A 241 -8.37 17.85 12.98
CA VAL A 241 -7.59 18.24 11.81
C VAL A 241 -7.70 17.16 10.75
N ILE A 242 -8.03 17.57 9.53
CA ILE A 242 -8.05 16.71 8.34
C ILE A 242 -6.92 17.18 7.43
N THR A 243 -6.06 16.25 6.98
CA THR A 243 -4.97 16.60 6.07
C THR A 243 -4.83 15.59 4.94
N GLY A 244 -4.46 16.09 3.75
CA GLY A 244 -4.21 15.23 2.60
C GLY A 244 -4.19 15.94 1.27
N LYS A 245 -3.82 15.19 0.23
CA LYS A 245 -3.72 15.69 -1.14
C LYS A 245 -5.11 15.83 -1.79
N ASN A 246 -5.30 16.92 -2.54
CA ASN A 246 -6.43 17.15 -3.45
C ASN A 246 -7.81 16.93 -2.82
N PRO A 247 -8.16 17.63 -1.70
CA PRO A 247 -9.48 17.54 -1.11
C PRO A 247 -10.56 18.08 -2.08
N SER A 248 -11.68 17.36 -2.17
CA SER A 248 -12.81 17.75 -3.00
C SER A 248 -13.50 19.03 -2.47
N LYS A 249 -14.33 19.64 -3.32
CA LYS A 249 -15.18 20.78 -2.91
C LYS A 249 -16.12 20.39 -1.76
N LEU A 250 -16.61 19.14 -1.76
CA LEU A 250 -17.49 18.63 -0.71
C LEU A 250 -16.76 18.56 0.63
N VAL A 251 -15.56 17.94 0.68
CA VAL A 251 -14.74 17.89 1.91
C VAL A 251 -14.45 19.29 2.43
N LYS A 252 -14.02 20.22 1.56
CA LYS A 252 -13.74 21.62 1.95
C LYS A 252 -14.97 22.29 2.58
N LYS A 253 -16.14 22.13 1.97
CA LYS A 253 -17.40 22.69 2.47
C LYS A 253 -17.80 22.09 3.81
N THR A 254 -17.74 20.75 3.93
CA THR A 254 -18.17 20.06 5.16
C THR A 254 -17.23 20.39 6.33
N VAL A 255 -15.91 20.47 6.10
CA VAL A 255 -14.97 20.91 7.16
C VAL A 255 -15.26 22.37 7.58
N ALA A 256 -15.49 23.28 6.63
CA ALA A 256 -15.76 24.69 6.92
C ALA A 256 -17.07 24.90 7.73
N SER A 257 -18.03 23.99 7.65
CA SER A 257 -19.25 24.02 8.46
C SER A 257 -19.10 23.38 9.85
N ASN A 258 -17.98 22.72 10.14
CA ASN A 258 -17.71 22.13 11.45
C ASN A 258 -16.89 23.11 12.31
N PRO A 259 -17.40 23.60 13.46
CA PRO A 259 -16.73 24.63 14.27
C PRO A 259 -15.41 24.19 14.88
N HIS A 260 -15.16 22.89 14.98
CA HIS A 260 -13.92 22.28 15.52
C HIS A 260 -13.08 21.62 14.45
N GLY A 261 -13.49 21.70 13.16
CA GLY A 261 -12.82 21.13 12.01
C GLY A 261 -11.77 22.07 11.42
N CYS A 262 -10.61 21.55 11.07
CA CYS A 262 -9.55 22.27 10.36
C CYS A 262 -9.04 21.45 9.18
N LEU A 263 -8.91 22.04 7.99
CA LEU A 263 -8.36 21.39 6.81
C LEU A 263 -6.98 21.94 6.46
N VAL A 264 -5.97 21.06 6.49
CA VAL A 264 -4.63 21.32 5.96
C VAL A 264 -4.50 20.62 4.62
N ALA A 265 -4.77 21.33 3.54
CA ALA A 265 -4.78 20.77 2.18
C ALA A 265 -3.37 20.71 1.58
N ASN A 266 -3.04 19.59 0.93
CA ASN A 266 -1.78 19.39 0.20
C ASN A 266 -0.53 19.62 1.06
N PRO A 267 -0.41 19.00 2.24
CA PRO A 267 0.74 19.19 3.11
C PRO A 267 2.02 18.71 2.43
N THR A 268 3.12 19.36 2.73
CA THR A 268 4.45 18.82 2.44
C THR A 268 4.70 17.55 3.29
N PRO A 269 5.66 16.69 2.94
CA PRO A 269 6.00 15.53 3.75
C PRO A 269 6.35 15.90 5.20
N ASN A 270 7.08 16.98 5.43
CA ASN A 270 7.46 17.44 6.77
C ASN A 270 6.26 17.95 7.57
N GLU A 271 5.37 18.74 6.96
CA GLU A 271 4.13 19.19 7.60
C GLU A 271 3.23 18.02 7.99
N LEU A 272 3.13 17.00 7.12
CA LEU A 272 2.37 15.79 7.44
C LEU A 272 2.95 15.05 8.65
N GLN A 273 4.28 14.87 8.69
CA GLN A 273 4.93 14.20 9.83
C GLN A 273 4.78 15.01 11.12
N ASP A 274 4.89 16.32 11.05
CA ASP A 274 4.67 17.21 12.20
C ASP A 274 3.23 17.09 12.74
N LEU A 275 2.22 17.11 11.88
CA LEU A 275 0.83 16.90 12.26
C LEU A 275 0.61 15.52 12.91
N ILE A 276 1.16 14.44 12.34
CA ILE A 276 1.05 13.09 12.90
C ILE A 276 1.66 13.01 14.29
N SER A 277 2.84 13.61 14.49
CA SER A 277 3.57 13.57 15.77
C SER A 277 2.93 14.44 16.85
N LYS A 278 2.27 15.55 16.49
CA LYS A 278 1.59 16.48 17.40
C LYS A 278 0.18 16.06 17.77
N ALA A 279 -0.49 15.25 16.94
CA ALA A 279 -1.81 14.76 17.22
C ALA A 279 -1.86 13.93 18.52
N GLN A 280 -2.93 14.10 19.29
CA GLN A 280 -3.22 13.21 20.41
C GLN A 280 -3.70 11.87 19.90
N ILE A 281 -4.58 11.88 18.90
CA ILE A 281 -5.18 10.68 18.35
C ILE A 281 -5.15 10.74 16.82
N ASN A 282 -4.57 9.74 16.19
CA ASN A 282 -4.72 9.51 14.75
C ASN A 282 -5.98 8.66 14.52
N VAL A 283 -6.99 9.22 13.87
CA VAL A 283 -8.32 8.60 13.64
C VAL A 283 -8.39 8.14 12.21
N LEU A 284 -8.21 6.83 11.97
CA LEU A 284 -7.96 6.29 10.64
C LEU A 284 -8.91 5.13 10.25
N PRO A 285 -10.23 5.34 10.22
CA PRO A 285 -11.14 4.32 9.71
C PRO A 285 -10.94 4.08 8.22
N SER A 286 -11.23 2.87 7.76
CA SER A 286 -11.23 2.48 6.35
C SER A 286 -12.60 1.94 5.95
N VAL A 287 -12.98 2.17 4.70
CA VAL A 287 -14.22 1.61 4.11
C VAL A 287 -13.98 0.28 3.41
N ASN A 288 -12.72 -0.12 3.22
CA ASN A 288 -12.36 -1.42 2.67
C ASN A 288 -11.28 -2.14 3.50
N SER A 289 -11.23 -3.46 3.39
CA SER A 289 -10.33 -4.33 4.13
C SER A 289 -9.24 -4.97 3.27
N THR A 290 -8.93 -4.42 2.08
CA THR A 290 -7.89 -4.96 1.20
C THR A 290 -6.56 -4.25 1.40
N GLY A 291 -5.47 -4.97 1.22
CA GLY A 291 -4.11 -4.45 1.29
C GLY A 291 -3.72 -3.88 2.65
N ILE A 292 -2.46 -3.50 2.79
CA ILE A 292 -1.95 -2.86 4.01
C ILE A 292 -2.23 -1.36 4.00
N LYS A 293 -2.59 -0.81 5.15
CA LYS A 293 -2.88 0.63 5.30
C LYS A 293 -1.62 1.38 5.71
N LEU A 294 -0.85 1.89 4.74
CA LEU A 294 0.41 2.62 5.01
C LEU A 294 0.21 3.83 5.94
N LYS A 295 -0.95 4.51 5.86
CA LYS A 295 -1.29 5.61 6.78
C LYS A 295 -1.36 5.13 8.24
N LEU A 296 -1.84 3.91 8.48
CA LEU A 296 -1.86 3.32 9.82
C LEU A 296 -0.42 3.04 10.30
N LEU A 297 0.43 2.45 9.46
CA LEU A 297 1.83 2.25 9.82
C LEU A 297 2.52 3.58 10.14
N ASN A 298 2.30 4.63 9.33
CA ASN A 298 2.85 5.95 9.60
C ASN A 298 2.41 6.48 10.98
N ALA A 299 1.12 6.37 11.31
CA ALA A 299 0.60 6.80 12.60
C ALA A 299 1.19 6.00 13.78
N LEU A 300 1.42 4.70 13.60
CA LEU A 300 2.00 3.84 14.64
C LEU A 300 3.51 4.04 14.83
N PHE A 301 4.24 4.41 13.79
CA PHE A 301 5.65 4.75 13.91
C PHE A 301 5.89 6.14 14.51
N ASN A 302 5.04 7.12 14.19
CA ASN A 302 5.34 8.52 14.41
C ASN A 302 4.33 9.28 15.29
N GLY A 303 3.11 8.73 15.46
CA GLY A 303 2.03 9.36 16.23
C GLY A 303 1.83 8.75 17.62
N ARG A 304 0.87 9.32 18.38
CA ARG A 304 0.44 8.83 19.70
C ARG A 304 -0.66 7.76 19.57
N HIS A 305 -1.81 7.99 20.19
CA HIS A 305 -2.95 7.05 20.09
C HIS A 305 -3.44 6.88 18.65
N CYS A 306 -3.94 5.69 18.34
CA CYS A 306 -4.50 5.38 17.04
C CYS A 306 -5.87 4.72 17.19
N VAL A 307 -6.92 5.32 16.62
CA VAL A 307 -8.28 4.78 16.60
C VAL A 307 -8.65 4.40 15.18
N VAL A 308 -9.08 3.15 15.01
CA VAL A 308 -9.36 2.55 13.71
C VAL A 308 -10.65 1.73 13.76
N ASN A 309 -11.14 1.30 12.61
CA ASN A 309 -12.15 0.25 12.55
C ASN A 309 -11.54 -1.09 12.10
N ASN A 310 -12.30 -2.18 12.19
CA ASN A 310 -11.86 -3.51 11.77
C ASN A 310 -11.38 -3.55 10.32
N ALA A 311 -11.94 -2.73 9.43
CA ALA A 311 -11.54 -2.66 8.03
C ALA A 311 -10.15 -2.05 7.81
N SER A 312 -9.58 -1.34 8.80
CA SER A 312 -8.23 -0.78 8.73
C SER A 312 -7.13 -1.76 9.14
N LEU A 313 -7.47 -2.84 9.84
CA LEU A 313 -6.51 -3.77 10.44
C LEU A 313 -6.06 -4.94 9.56
N PRO A 314 -6.84 -5.44 8.59
CA PRO A 314 -6.42 -6.59 7.79
C PRO A 314 -5.05 -6.38 7.16
N GLY A 315 -4.15 -7.31 7.42
CA GLY A 315 -2.79 -7.33 6.87
C GLY A 315 -1.73 -6.57 7.66
N SER A 316 -2.06 -6.00 8.81
CA SER A 316 -1.11 -5.18 9.57
C SER A 316 -0.58 -5.78 10.86
N MET A 317 -1.14 -6.87 11.38
CA MET A 317 -0.87 -7.48 12.70
C MET A 317 -0.94 -6.47 13.88
N LEU A 318 -1.68 -5.36 13.70
CA LEU A 318 -1.55 -4.15 14.51
C LEU A 318 -2.70 -3.94 15.50
N ALA A 319 -3.60 -4.91 15.61
CA ALA A 319 -4.81 -4.75 16.44
C ALA A 319 -4.49 -4.42 17.91
N LYS A 320 -3.39 -4.98 18.44
CA LYS A 320 -2.99 -4.77 19.85
C LYS A 320 -2.50 -3.36 20.16
N GLU A 321 -2.18 -2.57 19.13
CA GLU A 321 -1.61 -1.23 19.29
C GLU A 321 -2.58 -0.13 18.85
N CYS A 322 -3.79 -0.54 18.46
CA CYS A 322 -4.86 0.34 18.04
C CYS A 322 -6.08 0.16 18.95
N HIS A 323 -6.81 1.24 19.13
CA HIS A 323 -8.15 1.18 19.70
C HIS A 323 -9.14 0.97 18.56
N VAL A 324 -10.04 0.00 18.70
CA VAL A 324 -10.95 -0.40 17.62
C VAL A 324 -12.36 0.07 17.90
N ALA A 325 -12.92 0.84 16.96
CA ALA A 325 -14.30 1.30 16.98
C ALA A 325 -14.96 0.99 15.62
N ASN A 326 -16.18 0.44 15.64
CA ASN A 326 -16.87 0.06 14.40
C ASN A 326 -18.16 0.87 14.15
N ASP A 327 -18.57 1.68 15.12
CA ASP A 327 -19.74 2.57 15.05
C ASP A 327 -19.40 3.95 15.65
N ALA A 328 -20.24 4.94 15.34
CA ALA A 328 -20.01 6.32 15.75
C ALA A 328 -20.01 6.53 17.28
N GLY A 329 -20.86 5.80 18.01
CA GLY A 329 -20.94 5.87 19.46
C GLY A 329 -19.66 5.42 20.12
N THR A 330 -19.14 4.24 19.70
CA THR A 330 -17.86 3.69 20.17
C THR A 330 -16.69 4.62 19.81
N PHE A 331 -16.68 5.23 18.61
CA PHE A 331 -15.67 6.24 18.25
C PHE A 331 -15.73 7.44 19.22
N LYS A 332 -16.89 8.03 19.45
CA LYS A 332 -17.07 9.18 20.36
C LYS A 332 -16.58 8.88 21.78
N GLN A 333 -16.92 7.71 22.29
CA GLN A 333 -16.51 7.26 23.64
C GLN A 333 -14.97 7.16 23.71
N ILE A 334 -14.35 6.35 22.83
CA ILE A 334 -12.89 6.12 22.83
C ILE A 334 -12.12 7.44 22.64
N LEU A 335 -12.58 8.31 21.72
CA LEU A 335 -11.96 9.61 21.51
C LEU A 335 -12.00 10.49 22.76
N SER A 336 -13.13 10.51 23.49
CA SER A 336 -13.29 11.30 24.73
C SER A 336 -12.36 10.81 25.84
N GLU A 337 -12.16 9.50 25.96
CA GLU A 337 -11.29 8.87 26.94
C GLU A 337 -9.81 9.16 26.60
N LEU A 338 -9.40 8.83 25.38
CA LEU A 338 -8.00 8.94 24.95
C LEU A 338 -7.52 10.39 24.80
N PHE A 339 -8.42 11.32 24.53
CA PHE A 339 -8.02 12.73 24.35
C PHE A 339 -7.42 13.33 25.64
N ARG A 340 -7.81 12.81 26.80
CA ARG A 340 -7.31 13.22 28.12
C ARG A 340 -6.20 12.31 28.65
N GLN A 341 -5.97 11.17 28.03
CA GLN A 341 -5.00 10.17 28.48
C GLN A 341 -3.64 10.43 27.85
N PRO A 342 -2.58 10.68 28.61
CA PRO A 342 -1.22 10.80 28.08
C PRO A 342 -0.81 9.49 27.36
N PHE A 343 -0.08 9.61 26.27
CA PHE A 343 0.60 8.48 25.65
C PHE A 343 1.84 8.16 26.47
N THR A 344 1.95 6.92 26.96
CA THR A 344 2.96 6.55 27.95
C THR A 344 4.26 6.06 27.32
N GLN A 345 5.34 6.10 28.09
CA GLN A 345 6.63 5.55 27.69
C GLN A 345 6.57 4.05 27.44
N GLU A 346 5.75 3.32 28.23
CA GLU A 346 5.52 1.88 28.01
C GLU A 346 4.89 1.62 26.66
N ALA A 347 3.91 2.44 26.23
CA ALA A 347 3.29 2.32 24.92
C ALA A 347 4.31 2.59 23.78
N VAL A 348 5.22 3.55 23.95
CA VAL A 348 6.33 3.79 23.01
C VAL A 348 7.24 2.57 22.96
N MET A 349 7.64 2.01 24.09
CA MET A 349 8.53 0.84 24.16
C MET A 349 7.86 -0.41 23.55
N GLN A 350 6.59 -0.62 23.80
CA GLN A 350 5.81 -1.71 23.19
C GLN A 350 5.80 -1.59 21.67
N ARG A 351 5.60 -0.39 21.13
CA ARG A 351 5.66 -0.16 19.67
C ARG A 351 7.06 -0.42 19.12
N LYS A 352 8.12 0.02 19.81
CA LYS A 352 9.50 -0.28 19.39
C LYS A 352 9.74 -1.77 19.28
N SER A 353 9.43 -2.53 20.33
CA SER A 353 9.66 -3.98 20.35
C SER A 353 8.90 -4.74 19.26
N SER A 354 7.66 -4.34 18.99
CA SER A 354 6.81 -5.01 17.98
C SER A 354 7.10 -4.58 16.54
N ARG A 355 7.58 -3.34 16.31
CA ARG A 355 7.76 -2.76 14.95
C ARG A 355 9.16 -2.92 14.41
N GLU A 356 10.17 -2.55 15.20
CA GLU A 356 11.55 -2.50 14.73
C GLU A 356 12.07 -3.87 14.31
N GLY A 357 11.53 -4.97 14.91
CA GLY A 357 11.85 -6.33 14.50
C GLY A 357 11.20 -6.75 13.17
N MET A 358 9.93 -6.37 12.93
CA MET A 358 9.15 -6.78 11.76
C MET A 358 9.44 -5.89 10.54
N TYR A 359 9.47 -4.58 10.72
CA TYR A 359 9.64 -3.60 9.63
C TYR A 359 11.09 -3.13 9.49
N ASN A 360 12.07 -3.96 9.88
CA ASN A 360 13.47 -3.69 9.65
C ASN A 360 13.81 -3.91 8.17
N ASN A 361 13.95 -2.84 7.42
CA ASN A 361 14.19 -2.87 5.98
C ASN A 361 15.43 -3.67 5.59
N GLN A 362 16.54 -3.49 6.33
CA GLN A 362 17.79 -4.17 6.04
C GLN A 362 17.67 -5.68 6.25
N LYS A 363 17.07 -6.11 7.38
CA LYS A 363 16.76 -7.51 7.64
C LYS A 363 15.86 -8.11 6.56
N ASN A 364 14.80 -7.37 6.18
CA ASN A 364 13.85 -7.80 5.15
C ASN A 364 14.50 -7.88 3.75
N ALA A 365 15.41 -6.95 3.43
CA ALA A 365 16.17 -7.01 2.18
C ALA A 365 17.10 -8.22 2.13
N ARG A 366 17.83 -8.51 3.22
CA ARG A 366 18.68 -9.71 3.32
C ARG A 366 17.86 -11.00 3.21
N GLN A 367 16.70 -11.04 3.83
CA GLN A 367 15.79 -12.18 3.74
C GLN A 367 15.27 -12.37 2.30
N LEU A 368 14.90 -11.28 1.63
CA LEU A 368 14.52 -11.30 0.21
C LEU A 368 15.66 -11.84 -0.67
N ILE A 369 16.88 -11.38 -0.44
CA ILE A 369 18.09 -11.85 -1.14
C ILE A 369 18.26 -13.36 -0.96
N GLN A 370 18.10 -13.89 0.26
CA GLN A 370 18.20 -15.34 0.52
C GLN A 370 17.13 -16.16 -0.22
N TRP A 371 15.95 -15.64 -0.45
CA TRP A 371 14.91 -16.33 -1.22
C TRP A 371 15.15 -16.25 -2.73
N ILE A 372 15.86 -15.21 -3.17
CA ILE A 372 16.16 -15.02 -4.59
C ILE A 372 17.40 -15.83 -5.02
N TRP A 373 18.41 -15.98 -4.22
CA TRP A 373 19.64 -16.72 -4.52
C TRP A 373 19.83 -17.90 -3.56
#